data_83fd6ce07655a8a2f4b776196264cf25
#
_entry.id   83fd6ce07655a8a2f4b776196264cf25
#
_cell.length_a   1.000
_cell.length_b   1.000
_cell.length_c   1.000
_cell.angle_alpha   90.00
_cell.angle_beta   90.00
_cell.angle_gamma   90.00
#
_symmetry.space_group_name_H-M   'P 1'
#
loop_
_entity.id
_entity.type
_entity.pdbx_description
1 polymer ?
#
loop_
_entity_poly.entity_id
_entity_poly.type
_entity_poly.pdbx_seq_one_letter_code
_entity_poly.pdbx_strand_id
1 'polypeptide(L)'
;MTLLETNSAIRLRDVLVQFGRMQLRFDCTIGKGQIVAVTGASGSGKSTLLNVIAGFETPDAGSVEILGEDVAGRDPAERPVSVIFQEHNLFSHLDAGTNIGLGMDPSLKLGVKERAKIAAALGRVGLDGFGKRLPPTLSGGERQRVALARALVRRKPVLLLDEPFAALDPGLRSGMSNLLLDLHRQEGNTIVIITHHPDDVRALADSVLFLDEGRILLHEPTAQFLDHTDIPAVARFLGR
;
A
#
# COMPACT_ATOMS: atom_id res chain seq x y z
N MET A 1 23.23 -2.49 -18.60
CA MET A 1 22.39 -2.52 -17.37
C MET A 1 22.74 -1.28 -16.57
N THR A 2 21.85 -0.31 -16.58
CA THR A 2 22.06 1.00 -15.91
C THR A 2 21.92 0.79 -14.38
N LEU A 3 22.63 1.57 -13.56
CA LEU A 3 22.55 1.51 -12.07
C LEU A 3 21.13 1.63 -11.50
N LEU A 4 20.19 2.15 -12.27
CA LEU A 4 18.74 2.21 -11.94
C LEU A 4 18.06 0.82 -12.00
N GLU A 5 18.60 -0.13 -12.74
CA GLU A 5 17.99 -1.46 -12.90
C GLU A 5 18.20 -2.36 -11.67
N THR A 6 19.28 -2.15 -10.92
CA THR A 6 19.61 -2.98 -9.75
C THR A 6 18.93 -2.55 -8.45
N ASN A 7 18.31 -1.36 -8.40
CA ASN A 7 17.70 -0.80 -7.19
C ASN A 7 16.18 -0.63 -7.27
N SER A 8 15.50 -1.27 -8.24
CA SER A 8 14.05 -1.22 -8.33
C SER A 8 13.37 -2.20 -7.38
N ALA A 9 12.31 -1.77 -6.69
CA ALA A 9 11.41 -2.65 -5.95
C ALA A 9 10.28 -3.16 -6.83
N ILE A 10 9.71 -2.28 -7.67
CA ILE A 10 8.62 -2.60 -8.59
C ILE A 10 8.95 -1.99 -9.95
N ARG A 11 8.75 -2.75 -11.01
CA ARG A 11 8.83 -2.26 -12.38
C ARG A 11 7.65 -2.75 -13.19
N LEU A 12 6.94 -1.83 -13.80
CA LEU A 12 5.89 -2.08 -14.78
C LEU A 12 6.41 -1.63 -16.13
N ARG A 13 6.36 -2.51 -17.13
CA ARG A 13 6.78 -2.20 -18.51
C ARG A 13 5.61 -2.42 -19.46
N ASP A 14 5.15 -1.35 -20.10
CA ASP A 14 4.07 -1.36 -21.08
C ASP A 14 2.83 -2.16 -20.63
N VAL A 15 2.53 -2.12 -19.33
CA VAL A 15 1.40 -2.85 -18.76
C VAL A 15 0.09 -2.27 -19.31
N LEU A 16 -0.73 -3.13 -19.92
CA LEU A 16 -2.06 -2.81 -20.44
C LEU A 16 -3.10 -3.64 -19.69
N VAL A 17 -4.16 -2.99 -19.24
CA VAL A 17 -5.36 -3.63 -18.68
C VAL A 17 -6.58 -3.09 -19.41
N GLN A 18 -7.48 -3.99 -19.87
CA GLN A 18 -8.66 -3.63 -20.66
C GLN A 18 -9.96 -4.01 -19.92
N PHE A 19 -10.84 -3.05 -19.76
CA PHE A 19 -12.20 -3.25 -19.28
C PHE A 19 -13.21 -2.81 -20.34
N GLY A 20 -13.59 -3.70 -21.22
CA GLY A 20 -14.43 -3.38 -22.37
C GLY A 20 -13.77 -2.34 -23.30
N ARG A 21 -14.27 -1.09 -23.30
CA ARG A 21 -13.67 0.00 -24.11
C ARG A 21 -12.62 0.81 -23.35
N MET A 22 -12.52 0.66 -22.03
CA MET A 22 -11.57 1.38 -21.19
C MET A 22 -10.23 0.66 -21.25
N GLN A 23 -9.16 1.42 -21.48
CA GLN A 23 -7.78 0.93 -21.46
C GLN A 23 -7.00 1.68 -20.39
N LEU A 24 -6.30 0.93 -19.55
CA LEU A 24 -5.36 1.47 -18.57
C LEU A 24 -3.94 1.06 -18.97
N ARG A 25 -3.01 2.04 -18.94
CA ARG A 25 -1.61 1.82 -19.32
C ARG A 25 -0.68 2.29 -18.23
N PHE A 26 0.20 1.41 -17.79
CA PHE A 26 1.15 1.70 -16.73
C PHE A 26 2.58 1.37 -17.17
N ASP A 27 3.45 2.37 -17.12
CA ASP A 27 4.90 2.22 -17.29
C ASP A 27 5.59 3.03 -16.20
N CYS A 28 6.25 2.36 -15.25
CA CYS A 28 6.95 3.04 -14.16
C CYS A 28 7.96 2.12 -13.46
N THR A 29 8.87 2.75 -12.75
CA THR A 29 9.84 2.07 -11.87
C THR A 29 9.83 2.71 -10.50
N ILE A 30 9.57 1.92 -9.44
CA ILE A 30 9.60 2.35 -8.04
C ILE A 30 10.87 1.80 -7.40
N GLY A 31 11.64 2.68 -6.76
CA GLY A 31 12.90 2.33 -6.08
C GLY A 31 12.66 1.56 -4.78
N LYS A 32 13.66 0.77 -4.36
CA LYS A 32 13.63 0.08 -3.06
C LYS A 32 13.67 1.08 -1.91
N GLY A 33 12.89 0.81 -0.86
CA GLY A 33 12.88 1.61 0.36
C GLY A 33 12.25 2.99 0.20
N GLN A 34 11.50 3.25 -0.87
CA GLN A 34 10.76 4.49 -1.08
C GLN A 34 9.31 4.36 -0.61
N ILE A 35 8.74 5.48 -0.19
CA ILE A 35 7.29 5.66 -0.04
C ILE A 35 6.81 6.42 -1.28
N VAL A 36 5.96 5.78 -2.09
CA VAL A 36 5.41 6.37 -3.32
C VAL A 36 3.91 6.58 -3.14
N ALA A 37 3.47 7.83 -3.27
CA ALA A 37 2.04 8.13 -3.30
C ALA A 37 1.50 7.96 -4.71
N VAL A 38 0.40 7.22 -4.84
CA VAL A 38 -0.39 7.11 -6.07
C VAL A 38 -1.65 7.94 -5.90
N THR A 39 -1.80 8.96 -6.76
CA THR A 39 -2.92 9.88 -6.66
C THR A 39 -3.49 10.20 -8.05
N GLY A 40 -4.60 10.95 -8.12
CA GLY A 40 -5.32 11.26 -9.34
C GLY A 40 -6.84 11.21 -9.16
N ALA A 41 -7.58 11.55 -10.20
CA ALA A 41 -9.05 11.60 -10.18
C ALA A 41 -9.67 10.22 -9.85
N SER A 42 -10.93 10.22 -9.39
CA SER A 42 -11.69 8.96 -9.26
C SER A 42 -11.81 8.29 -10.62
N GLY A 43 -11.64 6.97 -10.66
CA GLY A 43 -11.67 6.20 -11.92
C GLY A 43 -10.41 6.29 -12.78
N SER A 44 -9.35 6.98 -12.35
CA SER A 44 -8.09 7.08 -13.12
C SER A 44 -7.25 5.80 -13.17
N GLY A 45 -7.65 4.72 -12.47
CA GLY A 45 -6.96 3.43 -12.50
C GLY A 45 -6.04 3.13 -11.30
N LYS A 46 -6.08 3.94 -10.23
CA LYS A 46 -5.21 3.76 -9.05
C LYS A 46 -5.33 2.38 -8.40
N SER A 47 -6.54 1.95 -8.07
CA SER A 47 -6.78 0.62 -7.46
C SER A 47 -6.45 -0.50 -8.44
N THR A 48 -6.64 -0.30 -9.75
CA THR A 48 -6.22 -1.27 -10.77
C THR A 48 -4.71 -1.40 -10.82
N LEU A 49 -3.96 -0.29 -10.78
CA LEU A 49 -2.50 -0.31 -10.68
C LEU A 49 -2.03 -1.14 -9.47
N LEU A 50 -2.64 -0.89 -8.31
CA LEU A 50 -2.32 -1.62 -7.09
C LEU A 50 -2.68 -3.11 -7.21
N ASN A 51 -3.84 -3.43 -7.79
CA ASN A 51 -4.29 -4.80 -8.02
C ASN A 51 -3.39 -5.56 -9.01
N VAL A 52 -2.89 -4.91 -10.05
CA VAL A 52 -1.90 -5.47 -10.98
C VAL A 52 -0.61 -5.83 -10.23
N ILE A 53 -0.09 -4.94 -9.40
CA ILE A 53 1.12 -5.20 -8.61
C ILE A 53 0.87 -6.34 -7.61
N ALA A 54 -0.30 -6.35 -6.96
CA ALA A 54 -0.69 -7.37 -5.99
C ALA A 54 -1.02 -8.74 -6.61
N GLY A 55 -1.36 -8.78 -7.92
CA GLY A 55 -1.75 -10.00 -8.64
C GLY A 55 -3.24 -10.33 -8.59
N PHE A 56 -4.08 -9.39 -8.13
CA PHE A 56 -5.54 -9.52 -8.19
C PHE A 56 -6.10 -9.16 -9.58
N GLU A 57 -5.31 -8.46 -10.38
CA GLU A 57 -5.63 -8.14 -11.77
C GLU A 57 -4.49 -8.63 -12.68
N THR A 58 -4.83 -9.33 -13.74
CA THR A 58 -3.86 -9.84 -14.70
C THR A 58 -3.79 -8.88 -15.89
N PRO A 59 -2.62 -8.34 -16.24
CA PRO A 59 -2.51 -7.47 -17.39
C PRO A 59 -2.72 -8.25 -18.71
N ASP A 60 -3.35 -7.59 -19.68
CA ASP A 60 -3.54 -8.12 -21.04
C ASP A 60 -2.22 -8.09 -21.84
N ALA A 61 -1.30 -7.17 -21.51
CA ALA A 61 0.02 -7.06 -22.10
C ALA A 61 1.01 -6.39 -21.14
N GLY A 62 2.29 -6.46 -21.46
CA GLY A 62 3.38 -5.91 -20.65
C GLY A 62 3.90 -6.88 -19.60
N SER A 63 4.73 -6.39 -18.69
CA SER A 63 5.34 -7.20 -17.62
C SER A 63 5.34 -6.49 -16.29
N VAL A 64 5.27 -7.27 -15.20
CA VAL A 64 5.31 -6.83 -13.81
C VAL A 64 6.49 -7.51 -13.14
N GLU A 65 7.49 -6.74 -12.77
CA GLU A 65 8.63 -7.24 -12.01
C GLU A 65 8.58 -6.69 -10.57
N ILE A 66 8.83 -7.56 -9.59
CA ILE A 66 8.98 -7.17 -8.17
C ILE A 66 10.32 -7.70 -7.69
N LEU A 67 11.18 -6.80 -7.17
CA LEU A 67 12.56 -7.09 -6.74
C LEU A 67 13.43 -7.73 -7.82
N GLY A 68 13.15 -7.43 -9.09
CA GLY A 68 13.88 -7.95 -10.24
C GLY A 68 13.39 -9.32 -10.74
N GLU A 69 12.33 -9.86 -10.14
CA GLU A 69 11.69 -11.11 -10.58
C GLU A 69 10.37 -10.80 -11.28
N ASP A 70 10.15 -11.42 -12.45
CA ASP A 70 8.84 -11.39 -13.11
C ASP A 70 7.82 -12.15 -12.25
N VAL A 71 6.71 -11.48 -11.95
CA VAL A 71 5.62 -12.04 -11.14
C VAL A 71 4.37 -12.35 -11.97
N ALA A 72 4.48 -12.32 -13.31
CA ALA A 72 3.39 -12.73 -14.19
C ALA A 72 2.98 -14.18 -13.88
N GLY A 73 1.69 -14.43 -13.74
CA GLY A 73 1.15 -15.75 -13.42
C GLY A 73 1.38 -16.25 -11.99
N ARG A 74 2.04 -15.49 -11.10
CA ARG A 74 2.12 -15.82 -9.68
C ARG A 74 0.83 -15.42 -8.97
N ASP A 75 0.33 -16.32 -8.13
CA ASP A 75 -0.80 -16.02 -7.24
C ASP A 75 -0.48 -14.85 -6.30
N PRO A 76 -1.49 -14.02 -5.93
CA PRO A 76 -1.30 -12.92 -4.99
C PRO A 76 -0.63 -13.31 -3.67
N ALA A 77 -0.90 -14.53 -3.17
CA ALA A 77 -0.30 -15.04 -1.94
C ALA A 77 1.22 -15.29 -2.05
N GLU A 78 1.71 -15.61 -3.24
CA GLU A 78 3.12 -15.93 -3.52
C GLU A 78 3.95 -14.68 -3.80
N ARG A 79 3.31 -13.57 -4.19
CA ARG A 79 4.02 -12.31 -4.47
C ARG A 79 4.69 -11.75 -3.21
N PRO A 80 5.85 -11.09 -3.35
CA PRO A 80 6.57 -10.49 -2.22
C PRO A 80 5.93 -9.18 -1.75
N VAL A 81 4.59 -9.13 -1.68
CA VAL A 81 3.81 -7.95 -1.29
C VAL A 81 2.85 -8.26 -0.15
N SER A 82 2.56 -7.25 0.66
CA SER A 82 1.43 -7.23 1.59
C SER A 82 0.48 -6.12 1.18
N VAL A 83 -0.84 -6.38 1.24
CA VAL A 83 -1.87 -5.42 0.85
C VAL A 83 -2.73 -5.07 2.05
N ILE A 84 -3.01 -3.78 2.23
CA ILE A 84 -4.05 -3.28 3.12
C ILE A 84 -5.08 -2.57 2.24
N PHE A 85 -6.29 -3.12 2.21
CA PHE A 85 -7.42 -2.57 1.48
C PHE A 85 -8.14 -1.50 2.30
N GLN A 86 -8.90 -0.65 1.65
CA GLN A 86 -9.69 0.42 2.26
C GLN A 86 -10.62 -0.09 3.38
N GLU A 87 -11.25 -1.24 3.21
CA GLU A 87 -12.13 -1.86 4.21
C GLU A 87 -11.40 -2.70 5.27
N HIS A 88 -10.06 -2.65 5.30
CA HIS A 88 -9.17 -3.36 6.23
C HIS A 88 -9.23 -4.89 6.17
N ASN A 89 -10.27 -5.49 5.61
CA ASN A 89 -10.49 -6.94 5.43
C ASN A 89 -10.18 -7.78 6.68
N LEU A 90 -10.64 -7.30 7.84
CA LEU A 90 -10.58 -8.06 9.09
C LEU A 90 -11.77 -9.03 9.17
N PHE A 91 -11.49 -10.26 9.56
CA PHE A 91 -12.52 -11.26 9.83
C PHE A 91 -13.25 -10.89 11.14
N SER A 92 -14.50 -10.48 11.06
CA SER A 92 -15.27 -9.94 12.18
C SER A 92 -15.52 -10.94 13.32
N HIS A 93 -15.50 -12.23 13.00
CA HIS A 93 -15.71 -13.34 13.94
C HIS A 93 -14.41 -13.82 14.61
N LEU A 94 -13.25 -13.32 14.18
CA LEU A 94 -11.93 -13.64 14.75
C LEU A 94 -11.43 -12.44 15.58
N ASP A 95 -10.80 -12.73 16.72
CA ASP A 95 -10.17 -11.68 17.52
C ASP A 95 -8.97 -11.02 16.81
N ALA A 96 -8.52 -9.86 17.30
CA ALA A 96 -7.44 -9.08 16.69
C ALA A 96 -6.14 -9.90 16.57
N GLY A 97 -5.79 -10.67 17.61
CA GLY A 97 -4.62 -11.53 17.60
C GLY A 97 -4.70 -12.62 16.54
N THR A 98 -5.85 -13.24 16.37
CA THR A 98 -6.09 -14.27 15.35
C THR A 98 -6.08 -13.65 13.95
N ASN A 99 -6.69 -12.47 13.76
CA ASN A 99 -6.58 -11.71 12.50
C ASN A 99 -5.12 -11.43 12.11
N ILE A 100 -4.28 -11.02 13.06
CA ILE A 100 -2.85 -10.82 12.82
C ILE A 100 -2.17 -12.16 12.53
N GLY A 101 -2.51 -13.21 13.25
CA GLY A 101 -1.96 -14.55 13.08
C GLY A 101 -2.14 -15.12 11.68
N LEU A 102 -3.27 -14.81 11.01
CA LEU A 102 -3.50 -15.17 9.60
C LEU A 102 -2.45 -14.58 8.64
N GLY A 103 -1.80 -13.48 9.03
CA GLY A 103 -0.68 -12.92 8.28
C GLY A 103 0.59 -13.76 8.36
N MET A 104 0.72 -14.64 9.35
CA MET A 104 1.87 -15.52 9.55
C MET A 104 1.59 -16.92 8.99
N ASP A 105 0.45 -17.49 9.35
CA ASP A 105 0.02 -18.83 8.92
C ASP A 105 -1.51 -18.84 8.71
N PRO A 106 -1.97 -19.01 7.46
CA PRO A 106 -3.41 -19.12 7.15
C PRO A 106 -4.10 -20.30 7.86
N SER A 107 -3.34 -21.36 8.22
CA SER A 107 -3.87 -22.51 8.95
C SER A 107 -3.99 -22.26 10.46
N LEU A 108 -3.53 -21.11 10.95
CA LEU A 108 -3.52 -20.71 12.36
C LEU A 108 -2.80 -21.69 13.29
N LYS A 109 -1.82 -22.43 12.78
CA LYS A 109 -0.95 -23.29 13.58
C LYS A 109 0.10 -22.44 14.31
N LEU A 110 -0.36 -21.66 15.29
CA LEU A 110 0.43 -20.66 15.99
C LEU A 110 0.97 -21.23 17.32
N GLY A 111 2.29 -21.39 17.39
CA GLY A 111 3.00 -21.78 18.62
C GLY A 111 3.24 -20.58 19.55
N VAL A 112 4.01 -20.80 20.59
CA VAL A 112 4.36 -19.78 21.59
C VAL A 112 5.12 -18.61 20.96
N LYS A 113 6.06 -18.92 20.04
CA LYS A 113 6.88 -17.91 19.33
C LYS A 113 6.03 -17.00 18.45
N GLU A 114 5.07 -17.57 17.72
CA GLU A 114 4.15 -16.82 16.85
C GLU A 114 3.24 -15.92 17.68
N ARG A 115 2.71 -16.40 18.78
CA ARG A 115 1.89 -15.58 19.70
C ARG A 115 2.68 -14.41 20.31
N ALA A 116 3.94 -14.63 20.64
CA ALA A 116 4.82 -13.55 21.11
C ALA A 116 5.04 -12.47 20.01
N LYS A 117 5.23 -12.88 18.74
CA LYS A 117 5.34 -11.95 17.61
C LYS A 117 4.06 -11.16 17.38
N ILE A 118 2.88 -11.80 17.54
CA ILE A 118 1.57 -11.12 17.44
C ILE A 118 1.44 -10.07 18.55
N ALA A 119 1.77 -10.41 19.78
CA ALA A 119 1.75 -9.47 20.89
C ALA A 119 2.70 -8.28 20.65
N ALA A 120 3.92 -8.54 20.18
CA ALA A 120 4.88 -7.52 19.81
C ALA A 120 4.36 -6.63 18.66
N ALA A 121 3.71 -7.21 17.65
CA ALA A 121 3.12 -6.44 16.56
C ALA A 121 1.98 -5.54 17.02
N LEU A 122 1.13 -6.00 17.95
CA LEU A 122 0.11 -5.17 18.61
C LEU A 122 0.73 -4.01 19.38
N GLY A 123 1.81 -4.26 20.15
CA GLY A 123 2.53 -3.21 20.86
C GLY A 123 3.10 -2.16 19.92
N ARG A 124 3.72 -2.57 18.78
CA ARG A 124 4.27 -1.65 17.77
C ARG A 124 3.23 -0.69 17.17
N VAL A 125 1.97 -1.10 17.12
CA VAL A 125 0.87 -0.26 16.63
C VAL A 125 0.07 0.40 17.76
N GLY A 126 0.56 0.36 19.01
CA GLY A 126 -0.07 0.96 20.17
C GLY A 126 -1.40 0.32 20.58
N LEU A 127 -1.50 -1.01 20.42
CA LEU A 127 -2.67 -1.82 20.77
C LEU A 127 -2.31 -2.93 21.77
N ASP A 128 -1.47 -2.63 22.76
CA ASP A 128 -1.14 -3.56 23.82
C ASP A 128 -2.40 -4.09 24.52
N GLY A 129 -2.48 -5.40 24.72
CA GLY A 129 -3.62 -6.05 25.37
C GLY A 129 -4.87 -6.22 24.51
N PHE A 130 -4.90 -5.75 23.25
CA PHE A 130 -6.07 -5.82 22.37
C PHE A 130 -6.24 -7.19 21.69
N GLY A 131 -5.33 -8.12 21.88
CA GLY A 131 -5.31 -9.40 21.16
C GLY A 131 -6.62 -10.18 21.18
N LYS A 132 -7.43 -10.05 22.24
CA LYS A 132 -8.70 -10.77 22.41
C LYS A 132 -9.93 -9.96 21.99
N ARG A 133 -9.78 -8.71 21.57
CA ARG A 133 -10.90 -7.90 21.10
C ARG A 133 -11.34 -8.30 19.70
N LEU A 134 -12.66 -8.31 19.48
CA LEU A 134 -13.25 -8.55 18.17
C LEU A 134 -13.30 -7.27 17.35
N PRO A 135 -13.11 -7.30 16.02
CA PRO A 135 -13.15 -6.13 15.15
C PRO A 135 -14.40 -5.24 15.31
N PRO A 136 -15.63 -5.75 15.55
CA PRO A 136 -16.79 -4.90 15.78
C PRO A 136 -16.71 -4.05 17.04
N THR A 137 -15.85 -4.41 18.02
CA THR A 137 -15.65 -3.66 19.26
C THR A 137 -14.53 -2.63 19.17
N LEU A 138 -13.88 -2.54 18.02
CA LEU A 138 -12.77 -1.63 17.74
C LEU A 138 -13.27 -0.38 16.99
N SER A 139 -12.67 0.77 17.31
CA SER A 139 -12.82 1.98 16.49
C SER A 139 -12.26 1.79 15.07
N GLY A 140 -12.57 2.69 14.14
CA GLY A 140 -12.02 2.67 12.79
C GLY A 140 -10.49 2.67 12.78
N GLY A 141 -9.86 3.57 13.53
CA GLY A 141 -8.41 3.66 13.66
C GLY A 141 -7.77 2.43 14.33
N GLU A 142 -8.45 1.80 15.31
CA GLU A 142 -7.98 0.56 15.93
C GLU A 142 -8.03 -0.60 14.94
N ARG A 143 -9.11 -0.74 14.16
CA ARG A 143 -9.19 -1.75 13.08
C ARG A 143 -8.06 -1.57 12.06
N GLN A 144 -7.80 -0.34 11.66
CA GLN A 144 -6.71 -0.03 10.73
C GLN A 144 -5.35 -0.43 11.31
N ARG A 145 -5.07 -0.13 12.58
CA ARG A 145 -3.83 -0.55 13.25
C ARG A 145 -3.70 -2.07 13.36
N VAL A 146 -4.79 -2.80 13.56
CA VAL A 146 -4.78 -4.27 13.51
C VAL A 146 -4.45 -4.77 12.08
N ALA A 147 -5.02 -4.16 11.03
CA ALA A 147 -4.69 -4.49 9.65
C ALA A 147 -3.21 -4.21 9.32
N LEU A 148 -2.67 -3.09 9.82
CA LEU A 148 -1.25 -2.76 9.68
C LEU A 148 -0.37 -3.78 10.42
N ALA A 149 -0.71 -4.15 11.67
CA ALA A 149 0.01 -5.19 12.40
C ALA A 149 -0.01 -6.55 11.66
N ARG A 150 -1.15 -6.92 11.04
CA ARG A 150 -1.25 -8.12 10.20
C ARG A 150 -0.32 -8.05 8.97
N ALA A 151 -0.20 -6.89 8.35
CA ALA A 151 0.72 -6.71 7.22
C ALA A 151 2.19 -6.80 7.66
N LEU A 152 2.53 -6.23 8.82
CA LEU A 152 3.89 -6.25 9.36
C LEU A 152 4.39 -7.65 9.71
N VAL A 153 3.56 -8.51 10.31
CA VAL A 153 3.99 -9.87 10.66
C VAL A 153 4.30 -10.73 9.43
N ARG A 154 3.77 -10.38 8.26
CA ARG A 154 4.09 -11.02 6.98
C ARG A 154 5.54 -10.76 6.51
N ARG A 155 6.15 -9.67 6.97
CA ARG A 155 7.52 -9.25 6.61
C ARG A 155 7.80 -9.24 5.11
N LYS A 156 6.82 -8.84 4.32
CA LYS A 156 7.00 -8.69 2.88
C LYS A 156 7.74 -7.37 2.58
N PRO A 157 8.65 -7.37 1.60
CA PRO A 157 9.48 -6.19 1.30
C PRO A 157 8.70 -5.04 0.64
N VAL A 158 7.50 -5.31 0.12
CA VAL A 158 6.62 -4.30 -0.48
C VAL A 158 5.30 -4.25 0.29
N LEU A 159 4.85 -3.06 0.65
CA LEU A 159 3.57 -2.80 1.29
C LEU A 159 2.70 -1.92 0.38
N LEU A 160 1.53 -2.41 0.04
CA LEU A 160 0.55 -1.73 -0.80
C LEU A 160 -0.63 -1.29 0.08
N LEU A 161 -0.97 -0.01 0.05
CA LEU A 161 -1.99 0.60 0.89
C LEU A 161 -3.03 1.30 0.00
N ASP A 162 -4.28 0.82 0.03
CA ASP A 162 -5.37 1.44 -0.72
C ASP A 162 -6.20 2.32 0.22
N GLU A 163 -6.06 3.64 0.09
CA GLU A 163 -6.73 4.67 0.87
C GLU A 163 -6.76 4.41 2.40
N PRO A 164 -5.61 4.10 3.00
CA PRO A 164 -5.57 3.60 4.37
C PRO A 164 -6.07 4.61 5.42
N PHE A 165 -6.19 5.88 5.08
CA PHE A 165 -6.57 6.95 6.01
C PHE A 165 -7.92 7.59 5.71
N ALA A 166 -8.68 7.09 4.72
CA ALA A 166 -9.90 7.73 4.24
C ALA A 166 -10.98 7.93 5.31
N ALA A 167 -11.09 6.97 6.25
CA ALA A 167 -12.13 6.99 7.29
C ALA A 167 -11.65 7.60 8.63
N LEU A 168 -10.48 8.24 8.66
CA LEU A 168 -9.91 8.81 9.88
C LEU A 168 -10.14 10.31 9.96
N ASP A 169 -10.43 10.81 11.17
CA ASP A 169 -10.39 12.22 11.45
C ASP A 169 -8.93 12.77 11.35
N PRO A 170 -8.74 14.11 11.22
CA PRO A 170 -7.42 14.69 11.00
C PRO A 170 -6.38 14.35 12.09
N GLY A 171 -6.79 14.24 13.35
CA GLY A 171 -5.88 13.92 14.47
C GLY A 171 -5.41 12.46 14.42
N LEU A 172 -6.33 11.53 14.18
CA LEU A 172 -6.01 10.11 14.02
C LEU A 172 -5.19 9.87 12.74
N ARG A 173 -5.47 10.58 11.65
CA ARG A 173 -4.70 10.51 10.40
C ARG A 173 -3.23 10.86 10.63
N SER A 174 -2.95 12.00 11.28
CA SER A 174 -1.58 12.40 11.58
C SER A 174 -0.84 11.36 12.45
N GLY A 175 -1.51 10.81 13.46
CA GLY A 175 -0.94 9.73 14.28
C GLY A 175 -0.63 8.47 13.48
N MET A 176 -1.50 8.08 12.54
CA MET A 176 -1.29 6.93 11.67
C MET A 176 -0.17 7.15 10.65
N SER A 177 -0.06 8.36 10.11
CA SER A 177 1.04 8.73 9.19
C SER A 177 2.39 8.63 9.91
N ASN A 178 2.51 9.17 11.12
CA ASN A 178 3.72 9.05 11.93
C ASN A 178 4.06 7.58 12.24
N LEU A 179 3.07 6.78 12.64
CA LEU A 179 3.26 5.36 12.88
C LEU A 179 3.78 4.64 11.62
N LEU A 180 3.21 4.91 10.44
CA LEU A 180 3.64 4.33 9.18
C LEU A 180 5.10 4.70 8.84
N LEU A 181 5.49 5.98 9.06
CA LEU A 181 6.86 6.44 8.87
C LEU A 181 7.85 5.74 9.82
N ASP A 182 7.48 5.59 11.09
CA ASP A 182 8.33 4.91 12.07
C ASP A 182 8.52 3.43 11.73
N LEU A 183 7.46 2.77 11.29
CA LEU A 183 7.52 1.38 10.84
C LEU A 183 8.35 1.24 9.56
N HIS A 184 8.18 2.15 8.61
CA HIS A 184 8.98 2.20 7.39
C HIS A 184 10.48 2.37 7.68
N ARG A 185 10.86 3.29 8.57
CA ARG A 185 12.25 3.50 8.99
C ARG A 185 12.87 2.27 9.64
N GLN A 186 12.07 1.49 10.38
CA GLN A 186 12.52 0.28 11.06
C GLN A 186 12.69 -0.92 10.12
N GLU A 187 11.77 -1.07 9.15
CA GLU A 187 11.73 -2.25 8.27
C GLU A 187 12.45 -2.03 6.94
N GLY A 188 12.59 -0.78 6.47
CA GLY A 188 13.19 -0.45 5.18
C GLY A 188 12.41 -0.96 3.97
N ASN A 189 11.11 -1.27 4.14
CA ASN A 189 10.26 -1.78 3.07
C ASN A 189 9.89 -0.67 2.08
N THR A 190 9.50 -1.06 0.87
CA THR A 190 8.94 -0.13 -0.11
C THR A 190 7.45 0.00 0.12
N ILE A 191 6.92 1.22 0.13
CA ILE A 191 5.50 1.48 0.35
C ILE A 191 4.90 2.14 -0.89
N VAL A 192 3.78 1.61 -1.37
CA VAL A 192 2.93 2.27 -2.37
C VAL A 192 1.60 2.58 -1.68
N ILE A 193 1.27 3.87 -1.59
CA ILE A 193 0.07 4.34 -0.90
C ILE A 193 -0.84 5.08 -1.88
N ILE A 194 -2.08 4.60 -2.05
CA ILE A 194 -3.11 5.36 -2.74
C ILE A 194 -3.71 6.35 -1.75
N THR A 195 -3.74 7.61 -2.12
CA THR A 195 -4.40 8.68 -1.37
C THR A 195 -4.97 9.75 -2.29
N HIS A 196 -6.05 10.37 -1.85
CA HIS A 196 -6.64 11.53 -2.51
C HIS A 196 -6.45 12.82 -1.68
N HIS A 197 -5.62 12.77 -0.63
CA HIS A 197 -5.33 13.90 0.23
C HIS A 197 -3.91 14.44 0.01
N PRO A 198 -3.76 15.71 -0.38
CA PRO A 198 -2.43 16.32 -0.56
C PRO A 198 -1.57 16.30 0.71
N ASP A 199 -2.19 16.34 1.90
CA ASP A 199 -1.46 16.32 3.17
C ASP A 199 -0.79 14.97 3.44
N ASP A 200 -1.41 13.85 3.03
CA ASP A 200 -0.76 12.53 3.12
C ASP A 200 0.47 12.48 2.21
N VAL A 201 0.35 13.04 1.00
CA VAL A 201 1.48 13.15 0.05
C VAL A 201 2.63 13.93 0.67
N ARG A 202 2.36 15.11 1.23
CA ARG A 202 3.38 15.95 1.91
C ARG A 202 4.04 15.27 3.09
N ALA A 203 3.23 14.55 3.88
CA ALA A 203 3.70 13.96 5.13
C ALA A 203 4.51 12.67 4.91
N LEU A 204 4.22 11.90 3.86
CA LEU A 204 4.70 10.53 3.75
C LEU A 204 5.60 10.27 2.53
N ALA A 205 5.28 10.86 1.37
CA ALA A 205 5.81 10.35 0.12
C ALA A 205 7.17 10.96 -0.26
N ASP A 206 8.08 10.12 -0.73
CA ASP A 206 9.33 10.54 -1.38
C ASP A 206 9.05 10.98 -2.82
N SER A 207 8.14 10.29 -3.51
CA SER A 207 7.73 10.60 -4.89
C SER A 207 6.24 10.32 -5.11
N VAL A 208 5.73 10.87 -6.21
CA VAL A 208 4.30 10.79 -6.57
C VAL A 208 4.14 10.20 -7.96
N LEU A 209 3.25 9.23 -8.06
CA LEU A 209 2.66 8.75 -9.31
C LEU A 209 1.28 9.39 -9.45
N PHE A 210 1.14 10.33 -10.39
CA PHE A 210 -0.16 10.95 -10.67
C PHE A 210 -0.80 10.28 -11.87
N LEU A 211 -1.98 9.68 -11.65
CA LEU A 211 -2.76 9.01 -12.69
C LEU A 211 -3.87 9.91 -13.21
N ASP A 212 -3.98 9.98 -14.53
CA ASP A 212 -5.09 10.67 -15.20
C ASP A 212 -5.52 9.85 -16.43
N GLU A 213 -6.82 9.77 -16.67
CA GLU A 213 -7.43 9.07 -17.81
C GLU A 213 -6.81 7.69 -18.13
N GLY A 214 -6.54 6.90 -17.10
CA GLY A 214 -6.05 5.53 -17.26
C GLY A 214 -4.55 5.40 -17.55
N ARG A 215 -3.77 6.46 -17.38
CA ARG A 215 -2.31 6.43 -17.58
C ARG A 215 -1.57 7.22 -16.49
N ILE A 216 -0.30 6.91 -16.32
CA ILE A 216 0.59 7.70 -15.46
C ILE A 216 0.94 8.98 -16.21
N LEU A 217 0.46 10.11 -15.71
CA LEU A 217 0.75 11.43 -16.25
C LEU A 217 2.10 11.96 -15.74
N LEU A 218 2.39 11.76 -14.45
CA LEU A 218 3.62 12.18 -13.79
C LEU A 218 4.17 11.08 -12.89
N HIS A 219 5.50 10.98 -12.82
CA HIS A 219 6.22 10.24 -11.79
C HIS A 219 7.45 11.05 -11.39
N GLU A 220 7.39 11.72 -10.25
CA GLU A 220 8.42 12.68 -9.86
C GLU A 220 8.56 12.82 -8.34
N PRO A 221 9.65 13.42 -7.84
CA PRO A 221 9.81 13.70 -6.42
C PRO A 221 8.68 14.57 -5.87
N THR A 222 8.26 14.31 -4.63
CA THR A 222 7.14 15.00 -3.98
C THR A 222 7.30 16.52 -4.00
N ALA A 223 8.51 17.05 -3.79
CA ALA A 223 8.75 18.50 -3.82
C ALA A 223 8.39 19.12 -5.18
N GLN A 224 8.79 18.46 -6.29
CA GLN A 224 8.46 18.94 -7.64
C GLN A 224 6.95 18.85 -7.89
N PHE A 225 6.33 17.73 -7.52
CA PHE A 225 4.89 17.53 -7.68
C PHE A 225 4.07 18.63 -6.97
N LEU A 226 4.46 18.97 -5.76
CA LEU A 226 3.76 20.02 -4.98
C LEU A 226 3.90 21.43 -5.53
N ASP A 227 4.87 21.69 -6.39
CA ASP A 227 5.11 23.00 -7.02
C ASP A 227 4.32 23.19 -8.33
N HIS A 228 3.70 22.14 -8.88
CA HIS A 228 2.93 22.24 -10.11
C HIS A 228 1.72 23.17 -9.97
N THR A 229 1.62 24.12 -10.93
CA THR A 229 0.48 25.03 -11.09
C THR A 229 -0.06 25.01 -12.52
N ASP A 230 0.70 24.42 -13.45
CA ASP A 230 0.49 24.43 -14.90
C ASP A 230 -0.34 23.23 -15.40
N ILE A 231 -0.47 22.17 -14.62
CA ILE A 231 -1.25 20.98 -14.94
C ILE A 231 -2.61 21.05 -14.24
N PRO A 232 -3.73 21.27 -14.97
CA PRO A 232 -5.02 21.49 -14.35
C PRO A 232 -5.50 20.36 -13.43
N ALA A 233 -5.20 19.09 -13.78
CA ALA A 233 -5.56 17.94 -12.96
C ALA A 233 -4.80 17.93 -11.64
N VAL A 234 -3.50 18.25 -11.66
CA VAL A 234 -2.66 18.35 -10.45
C VAL A 234 -3.06 19.55 -9.60
N ALA A 235 -3.27 20.72 -10.22
CA ALA A 235 -3.72 21.93 -9.52
C ALA A 235 -5.04 21.69 -8.78
N ARG A 236 -6.00 21.02 -9.42
CA ARG A 236 -7.27 20.62 -8.79
C ARG A 236 -7.05 19.67 -7.61
N PHE A 237 -6.15 18.69 -7.73
CA PHE A 237 -5.80 17.79 -6.62
C PHE A 237 -5.19 18.56 -5.46
N LEU A 238 -4.32 19.53 -5.73
CA LEU A 238 -3.66 20.37 -4.72
C LEU A 238 -4.57 21.44 -4.10
N GLY A 239 -5.84 21.58 -4.57
CA GLY A 239 -6.79 22.57 -4.09
C GLY A 239 -6.48 24.00 -4.59
N ARG A 240 -5.91 24.11 -5.78
CA ARG A 240 -5.54 25.37 -6.46
C ARG A 240 -6.38 25.63 -7.68
#